data_c3651c4190faff07661eb8a4fb22e73d
#
_entry.id   c3651c4190faff07661eb8a4fb22e73d
#
_cell.length_a   1.000
_cell.length_b   1.000
_cell.length_c   1.000
_cell.angle_alpha   90.00
_cell.angle_beta   90.00
_cell.angle_gamma   90.00
#
_symmetry.space_group_name_H-M   'P 1'
#
loop_
_entity.id
_entity.type
_entity.pdbx_description
1 polymer ?
#
loop_
_entity_poly.entity_id
_entity_poly.type
_entity_poly.pdbx_seq_one_letter_code
_entity_poly.pdbx_strand_id
1 'polypeptide(L)'
;MHRKILLALLALTTALGVVPAGAVLSAASIPAAFNELLKIPALSNPAMVLIDETTGEVVYERNSYSQRKPASVMKILSAAATLEHLDPLSSFQTDIYLGSEPKTLLIQGSLDPWISMSDTVAKKMHRTSLPRLAFNSMTALKAANRGSLKNIKVMYAGIYSQDVANLKAFWAKRGFKPTMKSVGVQTLASMQGDFVLTSTSPPIAEILDFTLLWSDNMLAERLARLASKSAGHGLNDEGVAITFAELLSKFDIDSSKLVIVDASGLSKENRITAQIIGQLLLKTRRDEKFALLYQSLPVSGVSGTLRNRFIKTAPNAVGLVRAKTGTLNGTVTLAGYVESADREYIFVTLADDIPRGNSASDRARNAIDRLLGRIAAPNIPAEISEATPAP
;
A
#
# COMPACT_ATOMS: atom_id res chain seq x y z
N MET A 1 10.45 -32.54 79.96
CA MET A 1 9.25 -32.25 79.17
C MET A 1 9.67 -31.43 77.91
N HIS A 2 9.88 -32.07 76.80
CA HIS A 2 10.32 -31.42 75.58
C HIS A 2 9.18 -31.57 74.51
N ARG A 3 8.55 -30.46 74.15
CA ARG A 3 7.57 -30.43 73.07
C ARG A 3 8.31 -30.19 71.73
N LYS A 4 8.31 -31.17 70.88
CA LYS A 4 8.70 -31.06 69.45
C LYS A 4 7.65 -30.35 68.66
N ILE A 5 7.96 -29.18 68.11
CA ILE A 5 7.11 -28.47 67.16
C ILE A 5 7.50 -28.95 65.75
N LEU A 6 6.55 -29.62 65.10
CA LEU A 6 6.67 -30.09 63.71
C LEU A 6 6.24 -28.96 62.81
N LEU A 7 7.17 -28.32 62.08
CA LEU A 7 6.86 -27.37 61.01
C LEU A 7 6.49 -28.17 59.73
N ALA A 8 5.23 -28.13 59.34
CA ALA A 8 4.83 -28.60 58.03
C ALA A 8 5.06 -27.49 57.01
N LEU A 9 6.04 -27.68 56.12
CA LEU A 9 6.24 -26.84 54.92
C LEU A 9 5.17 -27.20 53.89
N LEU A 10 4.18 -26.33 53.69
CA LEU A 10 3.21 -26.45 52.60
C LEU A 10 3.87 -25.91 51.32
N ALA A 11 4.35 -26.80 50.47
CA ALA A 11 4.84 -26.45 49.15
C ALA A 11 3.62 -26.09 48.26
N LEU A 12 3.41 -24.78 48.04
CA LEU A 12 2.42 -24.27 47.09
C LEU A 12 3.02 -24.37 45.68
N THR A 13 2.78 -25.48 45.01
CA THR A 13 3.07 -25.61 43.57
C THR A 13 2.03 -24.79 42.81
N THR A 14 2.40 -23.57 42.40
CA THR A 14 1.66 -22.84 41.38
C THR A 14 1.80 -23.58 40.05
N ALA A 15 0.84 -24.42 39.74
CA ALA A 15 0.66 -24.90 38.39
C ALA A 15 0.33 -23.68 37.50
N LEU A 16 1.35 -23.17 36.81
CA LEU A 16 1.13 -22.33 35.64
C LEU A 16 0.36 -23.20 34.64
N GLY A 17 -0.96 -23.03 34.65
CA GLY A 17 -1.83 -23.63 33.65
C GLY A 17 -1.37 -23.13 32.28
N VAL A 18 -0.75 -24.01 31.53
CA VAL A 18 -0.60 -23.86 30.07
C VAL A 18 -2.02 -23.77 29.55
N VAL A 19 -2.49 -22.56 29.24
CA VAL A 19 -3.73 -22.36 28.49
C VAL A 19 -3.51 -23.13 27.19
N PRO A 20 -4.30 -24.17 26.88
CA PRO A 20 -4.15 -24.85 25.60
C PRO A 20 -4.36 -23.76 24.52
N ALA A 21 -3.37 -23.61 23.65
CA ALA A 21 -3.52 -22.81 22.44
C ALA A 21 -4.84 -23.26 21.79
N GLY A 22 -5.83 -22.36 21.70
CA GLY A 22 -7.16 -22.72 21.23
C GLY A 22 -7.01 -23.47 19.92
N ALA A 23 -7.61 -24.66 19.85
CA ALA A 23 -7.46 -25.54 18.71
C ALA A 23 -7.78 -24.76 17.43
N VAL A 24 -6.81 -24.66 16.54
CA VAL A 24 -6.98 -23.98 15.24
C VAL A 24 -8.09 -24.70 14.49
N LEU A 25 -9.00 -23.96 13.86
CA LEU A 25 -10.07 -24.55 13.07
C LEU A 25 -9.47 -25.32 11.90
N SER A 26 -9.83 -26.59 11.76
CA SER A 26 -9.50 -27.34 10.55
C SER A 26 -10.17 -26.69 9.33
N ALA A 27 -9.57 -26.79 8.15
CA ALA A 27 -10.12 -26.24 6.92
C ALA A 27 -11.61 -26.64 6.73
N ALA A 28 -11.96 -27.88 7.04
CA ALA A 28 -13.33 -28.39 6.94
C ALA A 28 -14.33 -27.71 7.90
N SER A 29 -13.88 -27.16 9.04
CA SER A 29 -14.74 -26.51 10.03
C SER A 29 -14.85 -24.98 9.83
N ILE A 30 -13.99 -24.38 9.02
CA ILE A 30 -14.00 -22.93 8.73
C ILE A 30 -15.33 -22.45 8.15
N PRO A 31 -15.94 -23.11 7.14
CA PRO A 31 -17.20 -22.66 6.54
C PRO A 31 -18.33 -22.54 7.56
N ALA A 32 -18.47 -23.52 8.44
CA ALA A 32 -19.48 -23.50 9.49
C ALA A 32 -19.27 -22.34 10.47
N ALA A 33 -18.03 -22.14 10.93
CA ALA A 33 -17.65 -21.06 11.85
C ALA A 33 -17.87 -19.69 11.23
N PHE A 34 -17.51 -19.49 9.95
CA PHE A 34 -17.69 -18.22 9.25
C PHE A 34 -19.19 -17.92 9.03
N ASN A 35 -19.97 -18.92 8.61
CA ASN A 35 -21.40 -18.75 8.44
C ASN A 35 -22.10 -18.37 9.76
N GLU A 36 -21.66 -18.93 10.89
CA GLU A 36 -22.22 -18.57 12.21
C GLU A 36 -21.90 -17.10 12.57
N LEU A 37 -20.66 -16.65 12.38
CA LEU A 37 -20.27 -15.28 12.65
C LEU A 37 -20.96 -14.26 11.73
N LEU A 38 -21.25 -14.65 10.49
CA LEU A 38 -21.94 -13.82 9.50
C LEU A 38 -23.45 -13.72 9.68
N LYS A 39 -24.05 -14.44 10.66
CA LYS A 39 -25.42 -14.20 11.09
C LYS A 39 -25.60 -12.82 11.72
N ILE A 40 -24.52 -12.25 12.28
CA ILE A 40 -24.51 -10.86 12.78
C ILE A 40 -24.41 -9.92 11.57
N PRO A 41 -25.38 -9.00 11.36
CA PRO A 41 -25.45 -8.21 10.11
C PRO A 41 -24.45 -7.05 10.04
N ALA A 42 -23.30 -7.14 10.72
CA ALA A 42 -22.31 -6.07 10.76
C ALA A 42 -21.64 -5.81 9.41
N LEU A 43 -21.57 -6.82 8.53
CA LEU A 43 -21.00 -6.74 7.19
C LEU A 43 -22.07 -6.62 6.11
N SER A 44 -23.36 -6.64 6.48
CA SER A 44 -24.51 -6.74 5.56
C SER A 44 -24.36 -7.99 4.68
N ASN A 45 -24.28 -7.85 3.38
CA ASN A 45 -24.13 -8.97 2.43
C ASN A 45 -22.73 -8.93 1.76
N PRO A 46 -21.62 -9.28 2.45
CA PRO A 46 -20.27 -9.10 1.93
C PRO A 46 -19.97 -10.07 0.78
N ALA A 47 -19.05 -9.66 -0.10
CA ALA A 47 -18.36 -10.59 -0.97
C ALA A 47 -17.05 -11.04 -0.28
N MET A 48 -16.86 -12.36 -0.20
CA MET A 48 -15.73 -12.95 0.51
C MET A 48 -15.16 -14.15 -0.24
N VAL A 49 -13.85 -14.34 -0.12
CA VAL A 49 -13.16 -15.56 -0.50
C VAL A 49 -12.03 -15.83 0.50
N LEU A 50 -11.84 -17.10 0.84
CA LEU A 50 -10.70 -17.62 1.60
C LEU A 50 -10.07 -18.74 0.78
N ILE A 51 -8.78 -18.63 0.47
CA ILE A 51 -8.05 -19.56 -0.37
C ILE A 51 -6.87 -20.10 0.45
N ASP A 52 -6.67 -21.41 0.45
CA ASP A 52 -5.44 -22.01 0.98
C ASP A 52 -4.29 -21.62 0.05
N GLU A 53 -3.25 -20.96 0.59
CA GLU A 53 -2.13 -20.46 -0.23
C GLU A 53 -1.35 -21.60 -0.89
N THR A 54 -1.16 -22.71 -0.17
CA THR A 54 -0.35 -23.82 -0.62
C THR A 54 -1.04 -24.62 -1.72
N THR A 55 -2.31 -24.98 -1.52
CA THR A 55 -3.07 -25.77 -2.49
C THR A 55 -3.73 -24.94 -3.59
N GLY A 56 -4.09 -23.69 -3.29
CA GLY A 56 -4.91 -22.83 -4.13
C GLY A 56 -6.41 -23.16 -4.07
N GLU A 57 -6.83 -24.06 -3.18
CA GLU A 57 -8.23 -24.43 -3.00
C GLU A 57 -9.02 -23.33 -2.31
N VAL A 58 -10.25 -23.11 -2.76
CA VAL A 58 -11.19 -22.20 -2.08
C VAL A 58 -11.80 -22.91 -0.88
N VAL A 59 -11.39 -22.50 0.32
CA VAL A 59 -11.86 -23.06 1.60
C VAL A 59 -13.21 -22.48 2.00
N TYR A 60 -13.45 -21.19 1.66
CA TYR A 60 -14.71 -20.53 1.92
C TYR A 60 -14.98 -19.46 0.86
N GLU A 61 -16.22 -19.35 0.42
CA GLU A 61 -16.65 -18.24 -0.41
C GLU A 61 -18.10 -17.83 -0.11
N ARG A 62 -18.35 -16.54 -0.34
CA ARG A 62 -19.69 -15.96 -0.27
C ARG A 62 -19.75 -14.78 -1.25
N ASN A 63 -20.67 -14.84 -2.23
CA ASN A 63 -20.82 -13.80 -3.24
C ASN A 63 -19.49 -13.41 -3.92
N SER A 64 -18.52 -14.32 -4.00
CA SER A 64 -17.13 -14.04 -4.38
C SER A 64 -16.98 -13.43 -5.78
N TYR A 65 -17.92 -13.71 -6.68
CA TYR A 65 -18.02 -13.17 -8.04
C TYR A 65 -18.92 -11.92 -8.18
N SER A 66 -19.48 -11.42 -7.06
CA SER A 66 -20.28 -10.19 -7.09
C SER A 66 -19.38 -8.96 -7.17
N GLN A 67 -19.71 -8.04 -8.07
CA GLN A 67 -19.03 -6.75 -8.17
C GLN A 67 -19.26 -5.92 -6.91
N ARG A 68 -18.20 -5.43 -6.30
CA ARG A 68 -18.20 -4.60 -5.08
C ARG A 68 -17.27 -3.41 -5.23
N LYS A 69 -17.51 -2.38 -4.42
CA LYS A 69 -16.58 -1.25 -4.28
C LYS A 69 -15.34 -1.72 -3.53
N PRO A 70 -14.15 -1.69 -4.14
CA PRO A 70 -12.91 -2.15 -3.51
C PRO A 70 -12.43 -1.23 -2.39
N ALA A 71 -12.76 0.05 -2.45
CA ALA A 71 -12.05 1.07 -1.70
C ALA A 71 -10.52 0.89 -1.89
N SER A 72 -9.69 1.18 -0.89
CA SER A 72 -8.23 1.10 -1.05
C SER A 72 -7.66 -0.33 -1.19
N VAL A 73 -8.47 -1.39 -1.21
CA VAL A 73 -8.03 -2.73 -1.66
C VAL A 73 -7.64 -2.71 -3.15
N MET A 74 -8.15 -1.76 -3.94
CA MET A 74 -7.70 -1.49 -5.31
C MET A 74 -6.17 -1.33 -5.41
N LYS A 75 -5.52 -0.80 -4.38
CA LYS A 75 -4.06 -0.59 -4.36
C LYS A 75 -3.24 -1.89 -4.45
N ILE A 76 -3.83 -3.05 -4.21
CA ILE A 76 -3.20 -4.35 -4.46
C ILE A 76 -2.96 -4.51 -5.97
N LEU A 77 -3.96 -4.20 -6.78
CA LEU A 77 -3.84 -4.25 -8.24
C LEU A 77 -2.84 -3.20 -8.75
N SER A 78 -2.89 -1.97 -8.21
CA SER A 78 -1.94 -0.91 -8.53
C SER A 78 -0.50 -1.29 -8.18
N ALA A 79 -0.30 -1.92 -7.03
CA ALA A 79 1.02 -2.39 -6.59
C ALA A 79 1.53 -3.53 -7.48
N ALA A 80 0.68 -4.49 -7.82
CA ALA A 80 1.04 -5.57 -8.73
C ALA A 80 1.43 -5.02 -10.12
N ALA A 81 0.65 -4.08 -10.68
CA ALA A 81 0.99 -3.44 -11.95
C ALA A 81 2.29 -2.63 -11.86
N THR A 82 2.55 -1.97 -10.73
CA THR A 82 3.82 -1.26 -10.49
C THR A 82 4.99 -2.23 -10.54
N LEU A 83 4.92 -3.36 -9.83
CA LEU A 83 5.98 -4.37 -9.79
C LEU A 83 6.12 -5.14 -11.11
N GLU A 84 5.05 -5.24 -11.89
CA GLU A 84 5.12 -5.85 -13.23
C GLU A 84 5.95 -5.01 -14.21
N HIS A 85 5.79 -3.69 -14.19
CA HIS A 85 6.27 -2.82 -15.26
C HIS A 85 7.40 -1.87 -14.86
N LEU A 86 7.70 -1.73 -13.56
CA LEU A 86 8.76 -0.84 -13.08
C LEU A 86 9.79 -1.61 -12.27
N ASP A 87 11.07 -1.25 -12.40
CA ASP A 87 12.14 -1.78 -11.57
C ASP A 87 12.04 -1.19 -10.14
N PRO A 88 11.82 -2.02 -9.10
CA PRO A 88 11.73 -1.53 -7.71
C PRO A 88 12.97 -0.81 -7.20
N LEU A 89 14.14 -1.09 -7.77
CA LEU A 89 15.41 -0.47 -7.37
C LEU A 89 15.66 0.87 -8.04
N SER A 90 14.92 1.20 -9.10
CA SER A 90 15.05 2.45 -9.81
C SER A 90 14.51 3.63 -9.01
N SER A 91 15.07 4.83 -9.27
CA SER A 91 14.70 6.11 -8.66
C SER A 91 14.38 7.14 -9.73
N PHE A 92 13.65 8.18 -9.34
CA PHE A 92 13.32 9.30 -10.21
C PHE A 92 14.30 10.44 -9.98
N GLN A 93 14.65 11.14 -11.06
CA GLN A 93 15.55 12.30 -11.01
C GLN A 93 14.82 13.59 -11.39
N THR A 94 15.27 14.69 -10.81
CA THR A 94 14.86 16.04 -11.16
C THR A 94 16.11 16.90 -11.24
N ASP A 95 16.45 17.32 -12.46
CA ASP A 95 17.63 18.09 -12.77
C ASP A 95 17.28 19.55 -13.05
N ILE A 96 18.14 20.45 -12.61
CA ILE A 96 18.02 21.89 -12.85
C ILE A 96 19.27 22.33 -13.64
N TYR A 97 19.03 23.09 -14.72
CA TYR A 97 20.08 23.72 -15.53
C TYR A 97 19.75 25.21 -15.73
N LEU A 98 20.78 26.03 -15.88
CA LEU A 98 20.60 27.29 -16.59
C LEU A 98 20.46 26.96 -18.09
N GLY A 99 19.64 27.71 -18.80
CA GLY A 99 19.53 27.55 -20.25
C GLY A 99 20.75 28.14 -20.98
N SER A 100 21.02 27.63 -22.17
CA SER A 100 22.03 28.23 -23.11
C SER A 100 21.66 29.67 -23.46
N GLU A 101 20.38 30.01 -23.47
CA GLU A 101 19.94 31.42 -23.60
C GLU A 101 19.94 32.12 -22.23
N PRO A 102 20.33 33.40 -22.15
CA PRO A 102 20.28 34.20 -20.93
C PRO A 102 18.87 34.24 -20.32
N LYS A 103 18.78 34.33 -18.99
CA LYS A 103 17.51 34.43 -18.23
C LYS A 103 16.57 33.22 -18.42
N THR A 104 17.15 32.06 -18.74
CA THR A 104 16.41 30.82 -18.88
C THR A 104 16.80 29.82 -17.80
N LEU A 105 15.82 29.16 -17.18
CA LEU A 105 16.00 28.03 -16.27
C LEU A 105 15.29 26.82 -16.84
N LEU A 106 15.94 25.66 -16.76
CA LEU A 106 15.39 24.40 -17.22
C LEU A 106 15.19 23.46 -16.04
N ILE A 107 14.04 22.78 -16.01
CA ILE A 107 13.72 21.74 -15.03
C ILE A 107 13.35 20.48 -15.79
N GLN A 108 14.22 19.48 -15.70
CA GLN A 108 14.01 18.18 -16.32
C GLN A 108 13.76 17.13 -15.26
N GLY A 109 12.53 16.60 -15.19
CA GLY A 109 12.18 15.49 -14.31
C GLY A 109 11.94 14.20 -15.08
N SER A 110 11.95 13.09 -14.34
CA SER A 110 11.53 11.78 -14.82
C SER A 110 10.15 11.36 -14.27
N LEU A 111 9.30 12.34 -13.89
CA LEU A 111 8.01 12.15 -13.22
C LEU A 111 8.13 11.60 -11.79
N ASP A 112 9.02 12.18 -10.97
CA ASP A 112 9.10 11.85 -9.53
C ASP A 112 7.71 11.93 -8.87
N PRO A 113 7.15 10.79 -8.41
CA PRO A 113 5.80 10.77 -7.86
C PRO A 113 5.71 11.35 -6.45
N TRP A 114 6.86 11.62 -5.79
CA TRP A 114 6.90 11.88 -4.35
C TRP A 114 7.67 13.12 -3.93
N ILE A 115 7.69 14.16 -4.75
CA ILE A 115 8.32 15.46 -4.41
C ILE A 115 7.69 16.02 -3.12
N SER A 116 8.53 16.46 -2.18
CA SER A 116 8.09 16.99 -0.88
C SER A 116 8.03 18.51 -0.88
N MET A 117 6.93 19.06 -0.33
CA MET A 117 6.77 20.49 -0.04
C MET A 117 7.50 20.95 1.23
N SER A 118 8.06 20.02 2.00
CA SER A 118 8.80 20.28 3.25
C SER A 118 10.24 19.78 3.13
N ASP A 119 11.23 20.64 3.33
CA ASP A 119 12.64 20.23 3.32
C ASP A 119 12.98 19.27 4.47
N THR A 120 12.38 19.46 5.64
CA THR A 120 12.56 18.56 6.79
C THR A 120 12.04 17.14 6.49
N VAL A 121 10.85 17.04 5.88
CA VAL A 121 10.29 15.74 5.46
C VAL A 121 11.12 15.13 4.34
N ALA A 122 11.54 15.94 3.36
CA ALA A 122 12.41 15.48 2.28
C ALA A 122 13.70 14.87 2.81
N LYS A 123 14.39 15.55 3.74
CA LYS A 123 15.61 15.01 4.39
C LYS A 123 15.36 13.70 5.12
N LYS A 124 14.29 13.65 5.95
CA LYS A 124 13.97 12.46 6.75
C LYS A 124 13.65 11.22 5.89
N MET A 125 13.06 11.45 4.74
CA MET A 125 12.53 10.37 3.87
C MET A 125 13.28 10.28 2.53
N HIS A 126 14.44 10.91 2.42
CA HIS A 126 15.31 10.95 1.22
C HIS A 126 14.58 11.37 -0.08
N ARG A 127 13.54 12.20 0.05
CA ARG A 127 12.70 12.65 -1.06
C ARG A 127 13.26 13.90 -1.73
N THR A 128 12.90 14.11 -2.97
CA THR A 128 13.15 15.40 -3.64
C THR A 128 12.47 16.53 -2.87
N SER A 129 13.24 17.56 -2.51
CA SER A 129 12.76 18.75 -1.80
C SER A 129 12.42 19.87 -2.78
N LEU A 130 11.13 20.16 -2.94
CA LEU A 130 10.69 21.30 -3.76
C LEU A 130 11.25 22.65 -3.24
N PRO A 131 11.28 22.93 -1.92
CA PRO A 131 11.93 24.15 -1.40
C PRO A 131 13.41 24.25 -1.81
N ARG A 132 14.17 23.14 -1.77
CA ARG A 132 15.58 23.11 -2.14
C ARG A 132 15.77 23.36 -3.64
N LEU A 133 14.98 22.69 -4.49
CA LEU A 133 14.95 22.93 -5.93
C LEU A 133 14.70 24.42 -6.20
N ALA A 134 13.68 24.99 -5.54
CA ALA A 134 13.28 26.38 -5.72
C ALA A 134 14.37 27.39 -5.29
N PHE A 135 15.00 27.19 -4.13
CA PHE A 135 16.05 28.08 -3.63
C PHE A 135 17.29 28.03 -4.48
N ASN A 136 17.79 26.84 -4.83
CA ASN A 136 18.98 26.70 -5.65
C ASN A 136 18.76 27.29 -7.05
N SER A 137 17.58 27.11 -7.64
CA SER A 137 17.21 27.74 -8.91
C SER A 137 17.29 29.26 -8.83
N MET A 138 16.73 29.88 -7.78
CA MET A 138 16.80 31.33 -7.60
C MET A 138 18.24 31.81 -7.38
N THR A 139 19.04 31.07 -6.64
CA THR A 139 20.46 31.40 -6.38
C THR A 139 21.28 31.37 -7.67
N ALA A 140 21.16 30.29 -8.45
CA ALA A 140 21.82 30.16 -9.73
C ALA A 140 21.42 31.27 -10.72
N LEU A 141 20.12 31.56 -10.82
CA LEU A 141 19.62 32.63 -11.67
C LEU A 141 20.13 34.02 -11.24
N LYS A 142 20.21 34.31 -9.93
CA LYS A 142 20.81 35.57 -9.46
C LYS A 142 22.27 35.68 -9.81
N ALA A 143 23.04 34.63 -9.62
CA ALA A 143 24.45 34.60 -9.97
C ALA A 143 24.66 34.88 -11.47
N ALA A 144 23.90 34.19 -12.33
CA ALA A 144 23.98 34.34 -13.78
C ALA A 144 23.44 35.68 -14.31
N ASN A 145 22.57 36.39 -13.56
CA ASN A 145 21.87 37.60 -14.03
C ASN A 145 22.17 38.83 -13.16
N ARG A 146 23.36 38.98 -12.63
CA ARG A 146 23.82 40.13 -11.82
C ARG A 146 22.84 40.51 -10.70
N GLY A 147 22.33 39.49 -9.98
CA GLY A 147 21.38 39.62 -8.89
C GLY A 147 19.90 39.76 -9.28
N SER A 148 19.60 39.88 -10.58
CA SER A 148 18.23 40.13 -11.05
C SER A 148 17.46 38.82 -11.33
N LEU A 149 16.19 38.78 -10.92
CA LEU A 149 15.22 37.73 -11.26
C LEU A 149 14.12 38.24 -12.21
N LYS A 150 14.33 39.38 -12.87
CA LYS A 150 13.36 39.96 -13.82
C LYS A 150 13.41 39.25 -15.17
N ASN A 151 12.25 39.04 -15.77
CA ASN A 151 12.06 38.48 -17.11
C ASN A 151 12.66 37.08 -17.28
N ILE A 152 12.60 36.25 -16.23
CA ILE A 152 13.05 34.86 -16.27
C ILE A 152 12.00 34.00 -16.95
N LYS A 153 12.47 33.10 -17.85
CA LYS A 153 11.70 32.03 -18.45
C LYS A 153 12.08 30.69 -17.77
N VAL A 154 11.11 29.91 -17.40
CA VAL A 154 11.32 28.54 -16.89
C VAL A 154 10.68 27.55 -17.86
N MET A 155 11.52 26.73 -18.48
CA MET A 155 11.08 25.64 -19.34
C MET A 155 11.14 24.33 -18.54
N TYR A 156 10.15 23.46 -18.67
CA TYR A 156 10.13 22.22 -17.90
C TYR A 156 9.55 21.04 -18.68
N ALA A 157 10.02 19.84 -18.34
CA ALA A 157 9.53 18.57 -18.83
C ALA A 157 9.55 17.52 -17.71
N GLY A 158 8.68 16.51 -17.78
CA GLY A 158 8.72 15.35 -16.87
C GLY A 158 8.43 15.69 -15.40
N ILE A 159 7.62 16.70 -15.13
CA ILE A 159 7.16 17.10 -13.79
C ILE A 159 5.64 17.07 -13.76
N TYR A 160 5.05 16.54 -12.69
CA TYR A 160 3.60 16.57 -12.52
C TYR A 160 3.09 18.01 -12.41
N SER A 161 1.93 18.29 -13.02
CA SER A 161 1.32 19.62 -13.04
C SER A 161 1.08 20.21 -11.66
N GLN A 162 0.72 19.37 -10.68
CA GLN A 162 0.56 19.78 -9.28
C GLN A 162 1.89 20.26 -8.68
N ASP A 163 3.00 19.58 -8.97
CA ASP A 163 4.31 19.95 -8.43
C ASP A 163 4.85 21.22 -9.10
N VAL A 164 4.55 21.43 -10.40
CA VAL A 164 4.80 22.70 -11.09
C VAL A 164 3.99 23.86 -10.46
N ALA A 165 2.70 23.63 -10.17
CA ALA A 165 1.86 24.63 -9.51
C ALA A 165 2.38 24.98 -8.10
N ASN A 166 2.80 23.98 -7.34
CA ASN A 166 3.41 24.14 -6.02
C ASN A 166 4.71 24.94 -6.09
N LEU A 167 5.58 24.65 -7.07
CA LEU A 167 6.82 25.36 -7.29
C LEU A 167 6.58 26.83 -7.64
N LYS A 168 5.65 27.09 -8.55
CA LYS A 168 5.21 28.44 -8.92
C LYS A 168 4.68 29.22 -7.72
N ALA A 169 3.85 28.59 -6.89
CA ALA A 169 3.33 29.21 -5.67
C ALA A 169 4.43 29.50 -4.63
N PHE A 170 5.39 28.59 -4.49
CA PHE A 170 6.54 28.76 -3.60
C PHE A 170 7.40 29.97 -4.01
N TRP A 171 7.69 30.11 -5.30
CA TRP A 171 8.44 31.25 -5.85
C TRP A 171 7.66 32.57 -5.72
N ALA A 172 6.37 32.57 -6.03
CA ALA A 172 5.53 33.75 -5.96
C ALA A 172 5.49 34.37 -4.55
N LYS A 173 5.44 33.54 -3.50
CA LYS A 173 5.54 33.99 -2.08
C LYS A 173 6.87 34.70 -1.76
N ARG A 174 7.91 34.55 -2.62
CA ARG A 174 9.25 35.16 -2.49
C ARG A 174 9.51 36.27 -3.52
N GLY A 175 8.44 36.74 -4.16
CA GLY A 175 8.52 37.81 -5.15
C GLY A 175 9.07 37.39 -6.51
N PHE A 176 9.30 36.07 -6.73
CA PHE A 176 9.77 35.55 -7.99
C PHE A 176 8.60 34.97 -8.80
N LYS A 177 8.28 35.57 -9.94
CA LYS A 177 7.15 35.21 -10.81
C LYS A 177 7.63 35.00 -12.26
N PRO A 178 8.32 33.88 -12.55
CA PRO A 178 8.79 33.60 -13.90
C PRO A 178 7.67 33.22 -14.84
N THR A 179 7.87 33.40 -16.14
CA THR A 179 7.05 32.77 -17.17
C THR A 179 7.41 31.28 -17.22
N MET A 180 6.42 30.39 -17.13
CA MET A 180 6.65 28.94 -17.13
C MET A 180 6.02 28.30 -18.36
N LYS A 181 6.76 27.42 -19.05
CA LYS A 181 6.30 26.70 -20.24
C LYS A 181 6.71 25.24 -20.20
N SER A 182 5.76 24.34 -20.40
CA SER A 182 6.04 22.93 -20.65
C SER A 182 6.54 22.73 -22.08
N VAL A 183 7.56 21.89 -22.24
CA VAL A 183 8.16 21.55 -23.54
C VAL A 183 8.44 20.06 -23.60
N GLY A 184 8.76 19.54 -24.80
CA GLY A 184 9.22 18.15 -24.91
C GLY A 184 10.62 17.96 -24.30
N VAL A 185 10.92 16.75 -23.82
CA VAL A 185 12.23 16.41 -23.21
C VAL A 185 13.39 16.70 -24.19
N GLN A 186 13.25 16.37 -25.47
CA GLN A 186 14.25 16.62 -26.50
C GLN A 186 14.51 18.13 -26.71
N THR A 187 13.43 18.95 -26.74
CA THR A 187 13.54 20.41 -26.81
C THR A 187 14.26 20.96 -25.57
N LEU A 188 13.95 20.43 -24.39
CA LEU A 188 14.63 20.85 -23.18
C LEU A 188 16.13 20.52 -23.22
N ALA A 189 16.48 19.32 -23.65
CA ALA A 189 17.86 18.87 -23.78
C ALA A 189 18.70 19.77 -24.74
N SER A 190 18.09 20.21 -25.84
CA SER A 190 18.78 21.13 -26.79
C SER A 190 19.04 22.55 -26.28
N MET A 191 18.36 22.92 -25.16
CA MET A 191 18.49 24.24 -24.53
C MET A 191 19.40 24.24 -23.29
N GLN A 192 19.97 23.10 -22.91
CA GLN A 192 20.77 22.96 -21.69
C GLN A 192 22.06 23.80 -21.77
N GLY A 193 22.35 24.51 -20.69
CA GLY A 193 23.58 25.20 -20.39
C GLY A 193 24.19 24.66 -19.10
N ASP A 194 24.58 25.53 -18.17
CA ASP A 194 25.29 25.13 -16.96
C ASP A 194 24.37 24.29 -16.02
N PHE A 195 24.90 23.17 -15.57
CA PHE A 195 24.25 22.33 -14.56
C PHE A 195 24.19 23.06 -13.22
N VAL A 196 23.05 22.99 -12.54
CA VAL A 196 22.84 23.62 -11.23
C VAL A 196 22.78 22.56 -10.12
N LEU A 197 21.91 21.58 -10.25
CA LEU A 197 21.75 20.48 -9.28
C LEU A 197 20.93 19.33 -9.86
N THR A 198 21.10 18.17 -9.26
CA THR A 198 20.16 17.04 -9.37
C THR A 198 19.54 16.72 -8.01
N SER A 199 18.34 16.19 -8.02
CA SER A 199 17.68 15.61 -6.86
C SER A 199 17.09 14.25 -7.24
N THR A 200 17.34 13.25 -6.41
CA THR A 200 16.90 11.88 -6.64
C THR A 200 15.84 11.49 -5.59
N SER A 201 14.78 10.83 -6.02
CA SER A 201 13.77 10.26 -5.14
C SER A 201 14.31 9.01 -4.41
N PRO A 202 13.62 8.51 -3.37
CA PRO A 202 13.79 7.13 -2.93
C PRO A 202 13.53 6.14 -4.07
N PRO A 203 14.04 4.89 -3.96
CA PRO A 203 13.67 3.83 -4.88
C PRO A 203 12.16 3.58 -4.92
N ILE A 204 11.67 3.09 -6.05
CA ILE A 204 10.25 2.73 -6.21
C ILE A 204 9.78 1.78 -5.12
N ALA A 205 10.65 0.87 -4.66
CA ALA A 205 10.36 -0.02 -3.53
C ALA A 205 9.91 0.74 -2.28
N GLU A 206 10.63 1.78 -1.86
CA GLU A 206 10.28 2.58 -0.69
C GLU A 206 8.99 3.41 -0.91
N ILE A 207 8.79 3.90 -2.13
CA ILE A 207 7.58 4.64 -2.50
C ILE A 207 6.36 3.72 -2.46
N LEU A 208 6.50 2.49 -2.97
CA LEU A 208 5.44 1.48 -2.96
C LEU A 208 5.12 1.01 -1.53
N ASP A 209 6.16 0.75 -0.73
CA ASP A 209 6.01 0.40 0.69
C ASP A 209 5.21 1.47 1.44
N PHE A 210 5.59 2.73 1.32
CA PHE A 210 4.83 3.83 1.91
C PHE A 210 3.38 3.89 1.41
N THR A 211 3.18 3.68 0.11
CA THR A 211 1.86 3.70 -0.54
C THR A 211 0.92 2.65 0.05
N LEU A 212 1.40 1.42 0.23
CA LEU A 212 0.59 0.33 0.79
C LEU A 212 0.41 0.46 2.30
N LEU A 213 1.49 0.78 3.03
CA LEU A 213 1.51 0.88 4.48
C LEU A 213 0.57 1.97 5.01
N TRP A 214 0.58 3.14 4.36
CA TRP A 214 -0.23 4.30 4.77
C TRP A 214 -1.45 4.55 3.89
N SER A 215 -1.62 3.73 2.85
CA SER A 215 -2.75 3.82 1.93
C SER A 215 -2.82 5.17 1.18
N ASP A 216 -1.66 5.69 0.73
CA ASP A 216 -1.60 6.98 0.02
C ASP A 216 -2.26 6.89 -1.36
N ASN A 217 -3.28 7.72 -1.59
CA ASN A 217 -4.04 7.71 -2.83
C ASN A 217 -3.25 8.32 -3.99
N MET A 218 -2.56 9.44 -3.74
CA MET A 218 -1.81 10.14 -4.79
C MET A 218 -0.68 9.28 -5.32
N LEU A 219 0.05 8.60 -4.44
CA LEU A 219 1.14 7.72 -4.85
C LEU A 219 0.62 6.51 -5.62
N ALA A 220 -0.49 5.90 -5.17
CA ALA A 220 -1.11 4.80 -5.90
C ALA A 220 -1.50 5.19 -7.34
N GLU A 221 -2.12 6.37 -7.52
CA GLU A 221 -2.46 6.91 -8.83
C GLU A 221 -1.22 7.14 -9.70
N ARG A 222 -0.19 7.80 -9.13
CA ARG A 222 1.03 8.13 -9.87
C ARG A 222 1.81 6.88 -10.25
N LEU A 223 1.97 5.91 -9.34
CA LEU A 223 2.66 4.65 -9.62
C LEU A 223 1.93 3.81 -10.68
N ALA A 224 0.60 3.68 -10.59
CA ALA A 224 -0.19 2.96 -11.58
C ALA A 224 -0.09 3.61 -12.98
N ARG A 225 -0.13 4.92 -13.07
CA ARG A 225 0.06 5.63 -14.35
C ARG A 225 1.48 5.51 -14.89
N LEU A 226 2.51 5.48 -14.03
CA LEU A 226 3.88 5.21 -14.44
C LEU A 226 4.03 3.77 -14.96
N ALA A 227 3.40 2.80 -14.29
CA ALA A 227 3.33 1.42 -14.78
C ALA A 227 2.65 1.34 -16.15
N SER A 228 1.50 2.02 -16.31
CA SER A 228 0.80 2.12 -17.59
C SER A 228 1.67 2.70 -18.70
N LYS A 229 2.37 3.80 -18.42
CA LYS A 229 3.32 4.39 -19.38
C LYS A 229 4.44 3.42 -19.74
N SER A 230 4.99 2.68 -18.77
CA SER A 230 6.04 1.68 -19.00
C SER A 230 5.55 0.49 -19.81
N ALA A 231 4.26 0.13 -19.66
CA ALA A 231 3.58 -0.89 -20.46
C ALA A 231 3.29 -0.44 -21.91
N GLY A 232 3.58 0.84 -22.27
CA GLY A 232 3.32 1.39 -23.60
C GLY A 232 1.96 2.07 -23.76
N HIS A 233 1.21 2.23 -22.66
CA HIS A 233 -0.09 2.89 -22.66
C HIS A 233 -0.03 4.37 -22.23
N GLY A 234 -1.20 5.02 -22.11
CA GLY A 234 -1.29 6.41 -21.69
C GLY A 234 -0.98 6.63 -20.19
N LEU A 235 -0.44 7.81 -19.86
CA LEU A 235 -0.27 8.25 -18.46
C LEU A 235 -1.60 8.79 -17.88
N ASN A 236 -2.69 8.04 -18.07
CA ASN A 236 -4.05 8.41 -17.73
C ASN A 236 -4.84 7.21 -17.21
N ASP A 237 -6.10 7.43 -16.83
CA ASP A 237 -6.94 6.39 -16.22
C ASP A 237 -7.30 5.28 -17.22
N GLU A 238 -7.47 5.60 -18.49
CA GLU A 238 -7.72 4.62 -19.56
C GLU A 238 -6.53 3.67 -19.73
N GLY A 239 -5.30 4.22 -19.81
CA GLY A 239 -4.10 3.41 -19.89
C GLY A 239 -3.91 2.51 -18.64
N VAL A 240 -4.25 3.00 -17.45
CA VAL A 240 -4.23 2.20 -16.22
C VAL A 240 -5.23 1.05 -16.29
N ALA A 241 -6.45 1.29 -16.77
CA ALA A 241 -7.46 0.24 -16.92
C ALA A 241 -7.00 -0.87 -17.88
N ILE A 242 -6.38 -0.50 -19.00
CA ILE A 242 -5.80 -1.46 -19.96
C ILE A 242 -4.67 -2.27 -19.27
N THR A 243 -3.74 -1.58 -18.61
CA THR A 243 -2.61 -2.22 -17.91
C THR A 243 -3.08 -3.23 -16.86
N PHE A 244 -4.13 -2.88 -16.11
CA PHE A 244 -4.72 -3.78 -15.11
C PHE A 244 -5.37 -5.01 -15.74
N ALA A 245 -6.08 -4.83 -16.84
CA ALA A 245 -6.69 -5.95 -17.58
C ALA A 245 -5.62 -6.90 -18.15
N GLU A 246 -4.54 -6.36 -18.71
CA GLU A 246 -3.42 -7.13 -19.24
C GLU A 246 -2.70 -7.91 -18.14
N LEU A 247 -2.45 -7.29 -16.97
CA LEU A 247 -1.86 -7.96 -15.82
C LEU A 247 -2.73 -9.13 -15.35
N LEU A 248 -4.05 -8.94 -15.25
CA LEU A 248 -4.96 -10.01 -14.87
C LEU A 248 -5.00 -11.13 -15.92
N SER A 249 -5.00 -10.78 -17.20
CA SER A 249 -4.93 -11.75 -18.31
C SER A 249 -3.64 -12.56 -18.28
N LYS A 250 -2.49 -11.94 -17.96
CA LYS A 250 -1.21 -12.64 -17.79
C LYS A 250 -1.28 -13.76 -16.73
N PHE A 251 -2.10 -13.57 -15.71
CA PHE A 251 -2.31 -14.54 -14.63
C PHE A 251 -3.51 -15.47 -14.85
N ASP A 252 -4.13 -15.45 -16.03
CA ASP A 252 -5.37 -16.19 -16.36
C ASP A 252 -6.55 -15.83 -15.42
N ILE A 253 -6.63 -14.56 -14.99
CA ILE A 253 -7.72 -14.06 -14.14
C ILE A 253 -8.74 -13.33 -15.00
N ASP A 254 -10.00 -13.77 -14.95
CA ASP A 254 -11.10 -13.12 -15.65
C ASP A 254 -11.36 -11.70 -15.13
N SER A 255 -11.12 -10.71 -15.97
CA SER A 255 -11.32 -9.29 -15.69
C SER A 255 -12.67 -8.74 -16.17
N SER A 256 -13.57 -9.56 -16.71
CA SER A 256 -14.84 -9.13 -17.29
C SER A 256 -15.76 -8.34 -16.35
N LYS A 257 -15.58 -8.54 -15.03
CA LYS A 257 -16.31 -7.83 -13.96
C LYS A 257 -15.50 -6.71 -13.31
N LEU A 258 -14.39 -6.29 -13.92
CA LEU A 258 -13.57 -5.19 -13.43
C LEU A 258 -14.04 -3.87 -14.02
N VAL A 259 -14.25 -2.85 -13.18
CA VAL A 259 -14.49 -1.47 -13.61
C VAL A 259 -13.50 -0.57 -12.89
N ILE A 260 -12.65 0.10 -13.64
CA ILE A 260 -11.59 0.98 -13.14
C ILE A 260 -11.91 2.42 -13.51
N VAL A 261 -12.03 3.28 -12.51
CA VAL A 261 -12.22 4.73 -12.64
C VAL A 261 -11.00 5.45 -12.06
N ASP A 262 -10.41 4.91 -11.03
CA ASP A 262 -9.12 5.34 -10.47
C ASP A 262 -8.32 4.14 -9.96
N ALA A 263 -7.01 4.35 -9.76
CA ALA A 263 -6.08 3.32 -9.30
C ALA A 263 -6.00 3.22 -7.77
N SER A 264 -6.52 4.21 -7.04
CA SER A 264 -6.44 4.28 -5.58
C SER A 264 -7.61 3.61 -4.86
N GLY A 265 -8.73 3.43 -5.56
CA GLY A 265 -9.99 2.96 -5.00
C GLY A 265 -10.82 4.05 -4.31
N LEU A 266 -10.52 5.33 -4.56
CA LEU A 266 -11.26 6.45 -3.99
C LEU A 266 -12.63 6.64 -4.67
N SER A 267 -12.71 6.37 -5.96
CA SER A 267 -13.97 6.43 -6.71
C SER A 267 -14.97 5.38 -6.22
N LYS A 268 -16.20 5.80 -6.03
CA LYS A 268 -17.32 4.91 -5.67
C LYS A 268 -17.80 4.09 -6.87
N GLU A 269 -17.34 4.42 -8.05
CA GLU A 269 -17.72 3.74 -9.32
C GLU A 269 -16.79 2.57 -9.65
N ASN A 270 -15.65 2.44 -9.00
CA ASN A 270 -14.80 1.26 -9.11
C ASN A 270 -15.58 -0.01 -8.74
N ARG A 271 -15.40 -1.08 -9.52
CA ARG A 271 -15.98 -2.41 -9.21
C ARG A 271 -14.93 -3.48 -9.40
N ILE A 272 -14.89 -4.40 -8.45
CA ILE A 272 -14.05 -5.59 -8.47
C ILE A 272 -14.74 -6.74 -7.75
N THR A 273 -14.35 -7.97 -8.02
CA THR A 273 -14.84 -9.13 -7.28
C THR A 273 -13.82 -9.59 -6.24
N ALA A 274 -14.29 -10.25 -5.18
CA ALA A 274 -13.38 -10.85 -4.20
C ALA A 274 -12.49 -11.93 -4.85
N GLN A 275 -13.03 -12.62 -5.85
CA GLN A 275 -12.32 -13.65 -6.60
C GLN A 275 -11.12 -13.08 -7.38
N ILE A 276 -11.29 -11.93 -8.07
CA ILE A 276 -10.18 -11.28 -8.79
C ILE A 276 -9.02 -10.95 -7.83
N ILE A 277 -9.30 -10.32 -6.69
CA ILE A 277 -8.25 -9.98 -5.73
C ILE A 277 -7.65 -11.22 -5.07
N GLY A 278 -8.46 -12.22 -4.73
CA GLY A 278 -7.97 -13.47 -4.14
C GLY A 278 -7.02 -14.22 -5.06
N GLN A 279 -7.38 -14.37 -6.33
CA GLN A 279 -6.52 -15.01 -7.34
C GLN A 279 -5.26 -14.18 -7.62
N LEU A 280 -5.36 -12.85 -7.69
CA LEU A 280 -4.18 -11.98 -7.85
C LEU A 280 -3.20 -12.14 -6.69
N LEU A 281 -3.69 -12.15 -5.44
CA LEU A 281 -2.86 -12.38 -4.26
C LEU A 281 -2.20 -13.77 -4.28
N LEU A 282 -2.91 -14.80 -4.72
CA LEU A 282 -2.37 -16.16 -4.85
C LEU A 282 -1.24 -16.22 -5.88
N LYS A 283 -1.45 -15.67 -7.08
CA LYS A 283 -0.45 -15.66 -8.15
C LYS A 283 0.77 -14.84 -7.78
N THR A 284 0.58 -13.64 -7.22
CA THR A 284 1.68 -12.76 -6.82
C THR A 284 2.45 -13.28 -5.61
N ARG A 285 1.85 -14.07 -4.72
CA ARG A 285 2.52 -14.69 -3.57
C ARG A 285 3.57 -15.73 -3.99
N ARG A 286 3.31 -16.42 -5.09
CA ARG A 286 4.13 -17.50 -5.65
C ARG A 286 5.21 -17.04 -6.64
N ASP A 287 5.29 -15.74 -6.93
CA ASP A 287 6.25 -15.16 -7.87
C ASP A 287 7.12 -14.14 -7.12
N GLU A 288 8.43 -14.41 -7.07
CA GLU A 288 9.42 -13.53 -6.39
C GLU A 288 9.41 -12.09 -6.89
N LYS A 289 9.06 -11.86 -8.15
CA LYS A 289 8.91 -10.52 -8.72
C LYS A 289 7.97 -9.63 -7.88
N PHE A 290 6.96 -10.24 -7.24
CA PHE A 290 5.96 -9.56 -6.45
C PHE A 290 6.18 -9.67 -4.93
N ALA A 291 7.31 -10.19 -4.46
CA ALA A 291 7.59 -10.38 -3.04
C ALA A 291 7.40 -9.08 -2.22
N LEU A 292 7.74 -7.94 -2.80
CA LEU A 292 7.57 -6.63 -2.17
C LEU A 292 6.09 -6.29 -1.90
N LEU A 293 5.14 -6.76 -2.72
CA LEU A 293 3.71 -6.55 -2.45
C LEU A 293 3.31 -7.17 -1.11
N TYR A 294 3.72 -8.41 -0.84
CA TYR A 294 3.47 -9.08 0.45
C TYR A 294 4.14 -8.34 1.60
N GLN A 295 5.43 -7.99 1.44
CA GLN A 295 6.25 -7.37 2.48
C GLN A 295 5.73 -5.99 2.90
N SER A 296 5.19 -5.21 1.96
CA SER A 296 4.70 -3.84 2.15
C SER A 296 3.29 -3.75 2.73
N LEU A 297 2.57 -4.87 2.89
CA LEU A 297 1.23 -4.84 3.50
C LEU A 297 1.30 -4.53 5.00
N PRO A 298 0.39 -3.68 5.52
CA PRO A 298 0.22 -3.48 6.96
C PRO A 298 0.03 -4.79 7.72
N VAL A 299 0.59 -4.84 8.94
CA VAL A 299 0.50 -6.00 9.85
C VAL A 299 -0.41 -5.69 11.03
N SER A 300 -1.29 -6.61 11.37
CA SER A 300 -2.27 -6.51 12.46
C SER A 300 -1.59 -6.20 13.81
N GLY A 301 -2.05 -5.13 14.48
CA GLY A 301 -1.53 -4.67 15.76
C GLY A 301 -0.10 -4.13 15.73
N VAL A 302 0.58 -4.08 14.56
CA VAL A 302 2.01 -3.75 14.44
C VAL A 302 2.25 -2.51 13.57
N SER A 303 1.76 -2.50 12.32
CA SER A 303 2.19 -1.48 11.37
C SER A 303 1.06 -0.85 10.54
N GLY A 304 1.37 0.31 9.97
CA GLY A 304 0.54 1.01 9.00
C GLY A 304 -0.90 1.21 9.44
N THR A 305 -1.83 1.00 8.54
CA THR A 305 -3.28 1.16 8.78
C THR A 305 -3.88 0.05 9.65
N LEU A 306 -3.13 -1.02 9.95
CA LEU A 306 -3.55 -2.09 10.87
C LEU A 306 -2.96 -2.00 12.28
N ARG A 307 -2.07 -1.04 12.56
CA ARG A 307 -1.34 -0.94 13.85
C ARG A 307 -2.24 -0.91 15.08
N ASN A 308 -3.46 -0.42 14.98
CA ASN A 308 -4.42 -0.32 16.09
C ASN A 308 -5.60 -1.30 15.95
N ARG A 309 -5.56 -2.21 14.97
CA ARG A 309 -6.59 -3.22 14.76
C ARG A 309 -6.19 -4.56 15.37
N PHE A 310 -7.15 -5.43 15.59
CA PHE A 310 -7.01 -6.77 16.20
C PHE A 310 -6.70 -6.77 17.70
N ILE A 311 -6.00 -5.80 18.23
CA ILE A 311 -5.50 -5.75 19.63
C ILE A 311 -6.60 -6.12 20.66
N LYS A 312 -7.83 -5.62 20.49
CA LYS A 312 -8.96 -5.88 21.40
C LYS A 312 -9.95 -6.90 20.85
N THR A 313 -10.06 -7.01 19.53
CA THR A 313 -11.10 -7.80 18.86
C THR A 313 -10.68 -9.23 18.58
N ALA A 314 -9.39 -9.46 18.35
CA ALA A 314 -8.78 -10.74 18.05
C ALA A 314 -7.28 -10.72 18.43
N PRO A 315 -6.93 -10.69 19.75
CA PRO A 315 -5.55 -10.54 20.20
C PRO A 315 -4.61 -11.64 19.68
N ASN A 316 -5.13 -12.85 19.49
CA ASN A 316 -4.38 -13.98 18.93
C ASN A 316 -3.97 -13.79 17.45
N ALA A 317 -4.58 -12.86 16.74
CA ALA A 317 -4.26 -12.55 15.34
C ALA A 317 -3.28 -11.36 15.21
N VAL A 318 -2.82 -10.78 16.31
CA VAL A 318 -1.82 -9.71 16.30
C VAL A 318 -0.49 -10.27 15.76
N GLY A 319 0.06 -9.59 14.74
CA GLY A 319 1.26 -10.03 14.04
C GLY A 319 1.04 -11.05 12.91
N LEU A 320 -0.13 -11.71 12.88
CA LEU A 320 -0.40 -12.84 11.98
C LEU A 320 -1.23 -12.49 10.73
N VAL A 321 -1.75 -11.27 10.65
CA VAL A 321 -2.52 -10.79 9.49
C VAL A 321 -1.76 -9.71 8.77
N ARG A 322 -1.47 -9.92 7.47
CA ARG A 322 -0.87 -8.92 6.57
C ARG A 322 -1.91 -8.53 5.54
N ALA A 323 -2.39 -7.28 5.57
CA ALA A 323 -3.49 -6.96 4.68
C ALA A 323 -3.59 -5.46 4.33
N LYS A 324 -4.14 -5.21 3.15
CA LYS A 324 -4.56 -3.89 2.71
C LYS A 324 -5.96 -3.60 3.22
N THR A 325 -6.09 -2.50 3.93
CA THR A 325 -7.38 -1.95 4.38
C THR A 325 -8.03 -1.10 3.30
N GLY A 326 -9.36 -1.07 3.26
CA GLY A 326 -10.12 -0.10 2.48
C GLY A 326 -11.32 0.44 3.24
N THR A 327 -11.63 1.71 3.05
CA THR A 327 -12.81 2.36 3.67
C THR A 327 -13.32 3.48 2.77
N LEU A 328 -14.63 3.44 2.49
CA LEU A 328 -15.41 4.57 1.98
C LEU A 328 -16.66 4.70 2.85
N ASN A 329 -17.43 5.75 2.66
CA ASN A 329 -18.70 5.88 3.37
C ASN A 329 -19.68 4.77 2.95
N GLY A 330 -20.04 3.88 3.87
CA GLY A 330 -20.83 2.68 3.60
C GLY A 330 -20.02 1.48 3.07
N THR A 331 -18.69 1.52 3.13
CA THR A 331 -17.82 0.46 2.62
C THR A 331 -16.65 0.20 3.57
N VAL A 332 -16.44 -1.06 3.95
CA VAL A 332 -15.25 -1.55 4.67
C VAL A 332 -14.73 -2.78 3.95
N THR A 333 -13.44 -2.77 3.61
CA THR A 333 -12.79 -3.88 2.90
C THR A 333 -11.46 -4.23 3.54
N LEU A 334 -11.07 -5.50 3.44
CA LEU A 334 -9.78 -6.00 3.88
C LEU A 334 -9.39 -7.19 3.00
N ALA A 335 -8.16 -7.19 2.50
CA ALA A 335 -7.65 -8.28 1.68
C ALA A 335 -6.15 -8.49 1.92
N GLY A 336 -5.72 -9.73 1.97
CA GLY A 336 -4.34 -10.10 2.24
C GLY A 336 -4.21 -11.55 2.72
N TYR A 337 -3.37 -11.75 3.71
CA TYR A 337 -2.91 -13.05 4.19
C TYR A 337 -3.12 -13.19 5.69
N VAL A 338 -3.41 -14.41 6.13
CA VAL A 338 -3.50 -14.77 7.56
C VAL A 338 -2.74 -16.07 7.80
N GLU A 339 -1.79 -16.02 8.72
CA GLU A 339 -1.04 -17.18 9.19
C GLU A 339 -1.94 -18.05 10.08
N SER A 340 -1.98 -19.35 9.83
CA SER A 340 -2.87 -20.31 10.48
C SER A 340 -2.18 -21.65 10.73
N ALA A 341 -1.39 -21.71 11.80
CA ALA A 341 -0.60 -22.86 12.24
C ALA A 341 0.38 -23.37 11.17
N ASP A 342 0.01 -24.42 10.44
CA ASP A 342 0.83 -25.08 9.43
C ASP A 342 0.70 -24.50 8.01
N ARG A 343 -0.12 -23.43 7.86
CA ARG A 343 -0.46 -22.86 6.54
C ARG A 343 -0.72 -21.36 6.58
N GLU A 344 -0.80 -20.76 5.42
CA GLU A 344 -1.26 -19.39 5.22
C GLU A 344 -2.54 -19.40 4.38
N TYR A 345 -3.52 -18.58 4.75
CA TYR A 345 -4.69 -18.36 3.91
C TYR A 345 -4.64 -16.98 3.29
N ILE A 346 -5.05 -16.89 2.03
CA ILE A 346 -5.39 -15.65 1.36
C ILE A 346 -6.86 -15.35 1.63
N PHE A 347 -7.16 -14.15 2.06
CA PHE A 347 -8.54 -13.73 2.31
C PHE A 347 -8.86 -12.41 1.63
N VAL A 348 -10.11 -12.28 1.20
CA VAL A 348 -10.69 -11.02 0.71
C VAL A 348 -12.05 -10.87 1.33
N THR A 349 -12.33 -9.68 1.87
CA THR A 349 -13.67 -9.28 2.36
C THR A 349 -14.00 -7.90 1.81
N LEU A 350 -15.07 -7.82 1.03
CA LEU A 350 -15.59 -6.59 0.43
C LEU A 350 -17.02 -6.38 0.93
N ALA A 351 -17.20 -5.53 1.95
CA ALA A 351 -18.49 -5.16 2.52
C ALA A 351 -18.80 -3.70 2.10
N ASP A 352 -19.59 -3.52 1.05
CA ASP A 352 -19.86 -2.23 0.42
C ASP A 352 -21.33 -1.75 0.55
N ASP A 353 -22.11 -2.45 1.36
CA ASP A 353 -23.50 -2.14 1.64
C ASP A 353 -23.78 -2.06 3.16
N ILE A 354 -22.79 -1.57 3.91
CA ILE A 354 -22.98 -1.34 5.35
C ILE A 354 -23.62 0.04 5.59
N PRO A 355 -24.33 0.23 6.71
CA PRO A 355 -24.83 1.54 7.08
C PRO A 355 -23.73 2.60 7.11
N ARG A 356 -24.08 3.83 6.78
CA ARG A 356 -23.11 4.94 6.76
C ARG A 356 -22.72 5.35 8.18
N GLY A 357 -21.51 5.89 8.32
CA GLY A 357 -20.98 6.46 9.56
C GLY A 357 -19.92 5.61 10.25
N ASN A 358 -19.18 6.24 11.16
CA ASN A 358 -17.99 5.66 11.82
C ASN A 358 -18.35 4.42 12.66
N SER A 359 -19.43 4.48 13.44
CA SER A 359 -19.87 3.38 14.29
C SER A 359 -20.20 2.09 13.51
N ALA A 360 -20.84 2.22 12.33
CA ALA A 360 -21.11 1.07 11.47
C ALA A 360 -19.82 0.53 10.85
N SER A 361 -18.93 1.43 10.40
CA SER A 361 -17.61 1.04 9.88
C SER A 361 -16.78 0.31 10.95
N ASP A 362 -16.82 0.75 12.21
CA ASP A 362 -16.08 0.10 13.30
C ASP A 362 -16.67 -1.28 13.63
N ARG A 363 -18.01 -1.42 13.64
CA ARG A 363 -18.65 -2.76 13.80
C ARG A 363 -18.23 -3.71 12.68
N ALA A 364 -18.19 -3.22 11.44
CA ALA A 364 -17.75 -4.02 10.28
C ALA A 364 -16.29 -4.43 10.39
N ARG A 365 -15.39 -3.50 10.75
CA ARG A 365 -13.95 -3.80 11.00
C ARG A 365 -13.81 -4.86 12.08
N ASN A 366 -14.50 -4.70 13.22
CA ASN A 366 -14.46 -5.64 14.34
C ASN A 366 -15.00 -7.03 13.95
N ALA A 367 -16.01 -7.10 13.07
CA ALA A 367 -16.52 -8.36 12.56
C ALA A 367 -15.48 -9.09 11.70
N ILE A 368 -14.80 -8.38 10.80
CA ILE A 368 -13.69 -8.94 9.99
C ILE A 368 -12.55 -9.42 10.90
N ASP A 369 -12.15 -8.62 11.90
CA ASP A 369 -11.09 -9.00 12.84
C ASP A 369 -11.42 -10.31 13.58
N ARG A 370 -12.68 -10.47 14.03
CA ARG A 370 -13.13 -11.70 14.71
C ARG A 370 -13.16 -12.91 13.77
N LEU A 371 -13.56 -12.73 12.50
CA LEU A 371 -13.52 -13.82 11.52
C LEU A 371 -12.09 -14.33 11.35
N LEU A 372 -11.14 -13.43 11.13
CA LEU A 372 -9.73 -13.79 10.96
C LEU A 372 -9.12 -14.33 12.25
N GLY A 373 -9.49 -13.79 13.41
CA GLY A 373 -9.09 -14.31 14.71
C GLY A 373 -9.51 -15.77 14.98
N ARG A 374 -10.52 -16.29 14.27
CA ARG A 374 -10.93 -17.71 14.40
C ARG A 374 -9.97 -18.68 13.72
N ILE A 375 -9.20 -18.20 12.76
CA ILE A 375 -8.27 -19.03 11.97
C ILE A 375 -6.80 -18.64 12.17
N ALA A 376 -6.52 -17.50 12.80
CA ALA A 376 -5.16 -17.05 13.02
C ALA A 376 -4.46 -17.85 14.11
N ALA A 377 -3.31 -18.42 13.78
CA ALA A 377 -2.40 -19.09 14.71
C ALA A 377 -0.96 -19.02 14.16
N PRO A 378 0.07 -18.90 15.04
CA PRO A 378 1.45 -18.81 14.59
C PRO A 378 1.89 -20.14 13.92
N ASN A 379 2.65 -20.01 12.84
CA ASN A 379 3.27 -21.15 12.18
C ASN A 379 4.54 -21.54 12.98
N ILE A 380 4.42 -22.59 13.79
CA ILE A 380 5.52 -23.11 14.61
C ILE A 380 6.13 -24.28 13.85
N PRO A 381 7.41 -24.21 13.42
CA PRO A 381 8.08 -25.33 12.75
C PRO A 381 8.07 -26.59 13.61
N ALA A 382 7.83 -27.74 12.99
CA ALA A 382 7.70 -29.04 13.67
C ALA A 382 8.95 -29.43 14.50
N GLU A 383 10.12 -28.92 14.18
CA GLU A 383 11.38 -29.20 14.89
C GLU A 383 11.42 -28.68 16.34
N ILE A 384 10.51 -27.75 16.72
CA ILE A 384 10.45 -27.23 18.11
C ILE A 384 9.47 -28.03 18.96
N SER A 385 8.61 -28.89 18.37
CA SER A 385 7.60 -29.66 19.10
C SER A 385 8.15 -30.97 19.71
N GLU A 386 9.36 -31.39 19.39
CA GLU A 386 9.97 -32.67 19.84
C GLU A 386 11.01 -32.51 20.97
N ALA A 387 11.13 -31.39 21.63
CA ALA A 387 11.90 -31.28 22.85
C ALA A 387 11.16 -31.97 24.01
N THR A 388 11.08 -33.29 23.95
CA THR A 388 10.72 -34.11 25.11
C THR A 388 11.82 -33.93 26.15
N PRO A 389 11.54 -33.53 27.41
CA PRO A 389 12.55 -33.51 28.43
C PRO A 389 13.09 -34.94 28.63
N ALA A 390 14.39 -35.06 28.53
CA ALA A 390 15.08 -36.34 28.83
C ALA A 390 14.84 -36.75 30.32
N PRO A 391 14.80 -38.03 30.63
CA PRO A 391 14.40 -38.58 31.93
C PRO A 391 15.27 -38.17 33.10
#